data_4801b1c23bfa4900d21cc73e4a3a7509
#
_entry.id   4801b1c23bfa4900d21cc73e4a3a7509
#
_cell.length_a   1.000
_cell.length_b   1.000
_cell.length_c   1.000
_cell.angle_alpha   90.00
_cell.angle_beta   90.00
_cell.angle_gamma   90.00
#
_symmetry.space_group_name_H-M   'P 1'
#
loop_
_entity.id
_entity.type
_entity.pdbx_description
1 polymer ?
#
loop_
_entity_poly.entity_id
_entity_poly.type
_entity_poly.pdbx_seq_one_letter_code
_entity_poly.pdbx_strand_id
1 'polypeptide(L)'
;ACVGGGSNALGLFSGFLNDPVDLVGVEAGGRGLNSGMHASRLCSKDARPGIAQGYKTYFLQDDDGQMKETHSISAGLDYIGVSPILSHMDETGRARFESATDDEVIAALKLTMTKEGIIPALESAHAFAQAFKEAPGLSREDAIIINQSGRGDKDIFTVAEAFNDPKWKDFIIEKAAIYHA
;
A
#
# COMPACT_ATOMS: atom_id res chain seq x y z
N ALA A 1 5.29 1.73 7.20
CA ALA A 1 3.92 1.20 7.31
C ALA A 1 3.11 1.53 6.06
N CYS A 2 2.17 0.69 5.66
CA CYS A 2 1.26 0.99 4.55
C CYS A 2 0.21 2.05 4.95
N VAL A 3 -0.24 2.84 3.96
CA VAL A 3 -1.16 3.96 4.15
C VAL A 3 -2.34 3.86 3.18
N GLY A 4 -3.50 3.48 3.72
CA GLY A 4 -4.82 3.70 3.14
C GLY A 4 -5.47 4.92 3.79
N GLY A 5 -6.49 4.75 4.63
CA GLY A 5 -7.02 5.83 5.47
C GLY A 5 -6.04 6.34 6.53
N GLY A 6 -5.01 5.57 6.88
CA GLY A 6 -3.91 5.99 7.74
C GLY A 6 -3.86 5.36 9.13
N SER A 7 -4.86 4.58 9.54
CA SER A 7 -4.91 4.02 10.90
C SER A 7 -3.73 3.09 11.22
N ASN A 8 -3.29 2.29 10.24
CA ASN A 8 -2.14 1.41 10.37
C ASN A 8 -0.84 2.18 10.61
N ALA A 9 -0.56 3.18 9.78
CA ALA A 9 0.63 4.02 9.92
C ALA A 9 0.61 4.82 11.22
N LEU A 10 -0.52 5.43 11.57
CA LEU A 10 -0.66 6.15 12.84
C LEU A 10 -0.43 5.24 14.05
N GLY A 11 -0.95 4.02 14.02
CA GLY A 11 -0.74 3.04 15.10
C GLY A 11 0.75 2.78 15.36
N LEU A 12 1.54 2.57 14.30
CA LEU A 12 2.99 2.40 14.43
C LEU A 12 3.70 3.72 14.79
N PHE A 13 3.41 4.80 14.05
CA PHE A 13 4.15 6.06 14.17
C PHE A 13 3.96 6.74 15.52
N SER A 14 2.77 6.56 16.15
CA SER A 14 2.45 7.20 17.44
C SER A 14 3.46 6.85 18.54
N GLY A 15 4.06 5.67 18.49
CA GLY A 15 5.08 5.25 19.45
C GLY A 15 6.44 5.92 19.25
N PHE A 16 6.67 6.56 18.10
CA PHE A 16 7.98 7.08 17.69
C PHE A 16 7.97 8.57 17.33
N LEU A 17 6.91 9.31 17.68
CA LEU A 17 6.75 10.70 17.27
C LEU A 17 7.90 11.61 17.73
N ASN A 18 8.48 11.33 18.88
CA ASN A 18 9.54 12.11 19.49
C ASN A 18 10.93 11.48 19.34
N ASP A 19 11.01 10.32 18.70
CA ASP A 19 12.27 9.62 18.52
C ASP A 19 12.97 10.05 17.23
N PRO A 20 14.31 10.06 17.19
CA PRO A 20 15.09 10.42 16.00
C PRO A 20 15.13 9.26 14.99
N VAL A 21 13.96 8.77 14.58
CA VAL A 21 13.80 7.70 13.59
C VAL A 21 13.02 8.22 12.39
N ASP A 22 13.34 7.67 11.22
CA ASP A 22 12.59 7.94 10.00
C ASP A 22 11.25 7.22 10.02
N LEU A 23 10.18 7.96 9.79
CA LEU A 23 8.83 7.41 9.65
C LEU A 23 8.44 7.42 8.17
N VAL A 24 8.17 6.24 7.63
CA VAL A 24 7.88 6.07 6.20
C VAL A 24 6.50 5.47 6.01
N GLY A 25 5.59 6.26 5.42
CA GLY A 25 4.28 5.81 4.99
C GLY A 25 4.30 5.38 3.52
N VAL A 26 3.69 4.26 3.19
CA VAL A 26 3.68 3.74 1.81
C VAL A 26 2.25 3.66 1.29
N GLU A 27 1.94 4.50 0.33
CA GLU A 27 0.65 4.56 -0.34
C GLU A 27 0.57 3.63 -1.55
N ALA A 28 -0.65 3.33 -2.00
CA ALA A 28 -0.87 2.51 -3.19
C ALA A 28 -0.58 3.32 -4.47
N GLY A 29 0.52 2.98 -5.12
CA GLY A 29 0.92 3.53 -6.41
C GLY A 29 0.12 2.96 -7.59
N GLY A 30 -0.68 1.90 -7.36
CA GLY A 30 -1.53 1.30 -8.37
C GLY A 30 -0.76 0.96 -9.65
N ARG A 31 -1.25 1.41 -10.77
CA ARG A 31 -0.60 1.25 -12.09
C ARG A 31 0.45 2.34 -12.38
N GLY A 32 0.89 3.07 -11.35
CA GLY A 32 1.82 4.18 -11.43
C GLY A 32 1.13 5.55 -11.31
N LEU A 33 1.80 6.50 -10.67
CA LEU A 33 1.22 7.81 -10.35
C LEU A 33 0.77 8.61 -11.60
N ASN A 34 1.39 8.37 -12.75
CA ASN A 34 1.04 9.05 -13.99
C ASN A 34 -0.10 8.34 -14.77
N SER A 35 -0.59 7.21 -14.31
CA SER A 35 -1.64 6.43 -14.99
C SER A 35 -3.06 6.96 -14.71
N GLY A 36 -3.21 7.76 -13.64
CA GLY A 36 -4.51 8.12 -13.08
C GLY A 36 -5.19 6.97 -12.31
N MET A 37 -4.55 5.80 -12.22
CA MET A 37 -5.07 4.61 -11.53
C MET A 37 -4.18 4.28 -10.34
N HIS A 38 -4.33 5.04 -9.27
CA HIS A 38 -3.60 4.87 -8.01
C HIS A 38 -4.42 5.44 -6.84
N ALA A 39 -4.00 5.17 -5.61
CA ALA A 39 -4.60 5.73 -4.39
C ALA A 39 -3.53 6.45 -3.53
N SER A 40 -2.55 7.07 -4.18
CA SER A 40 -1.53 7.89 -3.50
C SER A 40 -2.00 9.33 -3.41
N ARG A 41 -2.12 9.88 -2.22
CA ARG A 41 -2.60 11.25 -1.94
C ARG A 41 -1.46 12.16 -1.49
N LEU A 42 -0.52 11.64 -0.68
CA LEU A 42 0.62 12.42 -0.17
C LEU A 42 1.80 12.39 -1.14
N CYS A 43 1.91 11.37 -1.98
CA CYS A 43 2.95 11.26 -3.01
C CYS A 43 2.53 11.82 -4.39
N SER A 44 1.27 12.18 -4.58
CA SER A 44 0.75 12.61 -5.89
C SER A 44 0.56 14.11 -5.95
N LYS A 45 1.03 14.73 -7.03
CA LYS A 45 0.75 16.13 -7.38
C LYS A 45 -0.71 16.41 -7.80
N ASP A 46 -1.49 15.35 -8.10
CA ASP A 46 -2.92 15.47 -8.41
C ASP A 46 -3.77 15.55 -7.13
N ALA A 47 -3.20 15.29 -5.97
CA ALA A 47 -3.89 15.46 -4.71
C ALA A 47 -3.77 16.89 -4.20
N ARG A 48 -4.88 17.41 -3.70
CA ARG A 48 -4.97 18.75 -3.11
C ARG A 48 -5.76 18.69 -1.81
N PRO A 49 -5.52 19.64 -0.88
CA PRO A 49 -6.33 19.71 0.34
C PRO A 49 -7.77 20.12 0.01
N GLY A 50 -8.71 19.47 0.66
CA GLY A 50 -10.13 19.76 0.52
C GLY A 50 -10.95 19.08 1.61
N ILE A 51 -12.28 19.18 1.53
CA ILE A 51 -13.19 18.50 2.46
C ILE A 51 -13.71 17.24 1.77
N ALA A 52 -13.35 16.09 2.32
CA ALA A 52 -13.83 14.80 1.89
C ALA A 52 -14.34 14.00 3.09
N GLN A 53 -15.48 13.33 2.96
CA GLN A 53 -16.03 12.47 4.01
C GLN A 53 -16.19 13.16 5.39
N GLY A 54 -16.41 14.48 5.40
CA GLY A 54 -16.65 15.26 6.61
C GLY A 54 -15.39 15.78 7.32
N TYR A 55 -14.20 15.64 6.75
CA TYR A 55 -12.95 16.17 7.30
C TYR A 55 -12.05 16.77 6.23
N LYS A 56 -11.18 17.71 6.63
CA LYS A 56 -10.19 18.31 5.75
C LYS A 56 -8.98 17.39 5.61
N THR A 57 -8.65 17.03 4.38
CA THR A 57 -7.52 16.15 4.06
C THR A 57 -7.07 16.32 2.61
N TYR A 58 -6.01 15.60 2.24
CA TYR A 58 -5.60 15.44 0.84
C TYR A 58 -6.40 14.31 0.18
N PHE A 59 -6.86 14.54 -1.03
CA PHE A 59 -7.45 13.53 -1.91
C PHE A 59 -7.20 13.89 -3.38
N LEU A 60 -7.28 12.91 -4.26
CA LEU A 60 -7.12 13.11 -5.70
C LEU A 60 -8.29 13.91 -6.23
N GLN A 61 -7.99 14.97 -6.97
CA GLN A 61 -8.99 15.89 -7.50
C GLN A 61 -8.77 16.09 -9.00
N ASP A 62 -9.87 16.26 -9.72
CA ASP A 62 -9.84 16.77 -11.08
C ASP A 62 -9.68 18.31 -11.10
N ASP A 63 -9.73 18.90 -12.30
CA ASP A 63 -9.55 20.34 -12.48
C ASP A 63 -10.69 21.17 -11.88
N ASP A 64 -11.87 20.57 -11.73
CA ASP A 64 -13.05 21.19 -11.11
C ASP A 64 -13.10 20.96 -9.60
N GLY A 65 -12.10 20.28 -9.02
CA GLY A 65 -12.00 19.99 -7.59
C GLY A 65 -12.88 18.81 -7.13
N GLN A 66 -13.40 18.03 -8.08
CA GLN A 66 -14.18 16.83 -7.74
C GLN A 66 -13.24 15.67 -7.37
N MET A 67 -13.73 14.77 -6.51
CA MET A 67 -12.99 13.58 -6.12
C MET A 67 -12.83 12.64 -7.32
N LYS A 68 -11.59 12.27 -7.61
CA LYS A 68 -11.27 11.19 -8.55
C LYS A 68 -11.48 9.82 -7.93
N GLU A 69 -11.78 8.84 -8.76
CA GLU A 69 -11.70 7.43 -8.36
C GLU A 69 -10.27 7.05 -8.02
N THR A 70 -10.12 6.17 -7.05
CA THR A 70 -8.85 5.60 -6.64
C THR A 70 -8.70 4.18 -7.15
N HIS A 71 -7.47 3.67 -7.16
CA HIS A 71 -7.19 2.28 -7.54
C HIS A 71 -6.04 1.71 -6.72
N SER A 72 -6.21 0.49 -6.27
CA SER A 72 -5.17 -0.34 -5.65
C SER A 72 -5.51 -1.81 -5.84
N ILE A 73 -4.49 -2.65 -6.06
CA ILE A 73 -4.65 -4.10 -5.98
C ILE A 73 -5.07 -4.54 -4.56
N SER A 74 -4.75 -3.74 -3.56
CA SER A 74 -5.15 -3.93 -2.17
C SER A 74 -6.41 -3.14 -1.85
N ALA A 75 -7.52 -3.81 -1.61
CA ALA A 75 -8.79 -3.16 -1.26
C ALA A 75 -8.69 -2.27 -0.02
N GLY A 76 -7.84 -2.63 0.95
CA GLY A 76 -7.65 -1.85 2.18
C GLY A 76 -6.86 -0.55 1.99
N LEU A 77 -6.19 -0.37 0.85
CA LEU A 77 -5.49 0.86 0.50
C LEU A 77 -6.20 1.68 -0.59
N ASP A 78 -7.25 1.14 -1.18
CA ASP A 78 -8.09 1.84 -2.13
C ASP A 78 -9.05 2.79 -1.38
N TYR A 79 -8.52 3.95 -1.00
CA TYR A 79 -9.18 4.89 -0.10
C TYR A 79 -9.09 6.32 -0.64
N ILE A 80 -10.18 7.07 -0.60
CA ILE A 80 -10.25 8.43 -1.15
C ILE A 80 -9.38 9.38 -0.33
N GLY A 81 -9.64 9.50 0.97
CA GLY A 81 -8.94 10.44 1.86
C GLY A 81 -7.87 9.76 2.71
N VAL A 82 -6.89 10.54 3.14
CA VAL A 82 -5.87 10.11 4.11
C VAL A 82 -6.06 10.82 5.44
N SER A 83 -5.57 10.25 6.54
CA SER A 83 -5.66 10.86 7.86
C SER A 83 -5.11 12.31 7.87
N PRO A 84 -5.86 13.30 8.41
CA PRO A 84 -5.35 14.65 8.59
C PRO A 84 -4.06 14.72 9.42
N ILE A 85 -3.87 13.79 10.35
CA ILE A 85 -2.64 13.70 11.15
C ILE A 85 -1.47 13.31 10.27
N LEU A 86 -1.63 12.33 9.37
CA LEU A 86 -0.57 11.97 8.42
C LEU A 86 -0.28 13.10 7.44
N SER A 87 -1.31 13.82 6.98
CA SER A 87 -1.13 15.02 6.15
C SER A 87 -0.29 16.08 6.88
N HIS A 88 -0.56 16.30 8.15
CA HIS A 88 0.24 17.22 8.97
C HIS A 88 1.67 16.72 9.18
N MET A 89 1.88 15.43 9.37
CA MET A 89 3.23 14.86 9.50
C MET A 89 4.03 15.00 8.21
N ASP A 90 3.40 14.91 7.06
CA ASP A 90 4.00 15.18 5.75
C ASP A 90 4.38 16.67 5.62
N GLU A 91 3.44 17.57 5.85
CA GLU A 91 3.64 19.03 5.79
C GLU A 91 4.74 19.53 6.71
N THR A 92 4.91 18.90 7.87
CA THR A 92 5.95 19.27 8.87
C THR A 92 7.27 18.52 8.66
N GLY A 93 7.33 17.60 7.71
CA GLY A 93 8.51 16.76 7.47
C GLY A 93 8.79 15.75 8.59
N ARG A 94 7.80 15.47 9.47
CA ARG A 94 7.99 14.45 10.51
C ARG A 94 7.92 13.03 9.96
N ALA A 95 7.16 12.82 8.92
CA ALA A 95 7.13 11.57 8.17
C ALA A 95 7.25 11.87 6.68
N ARG A 96 7.85 10.96 5.93
CA ARG A 96 7.83 10.98 4.47
C ARG A 96 6.89 9.91 3.93
N PHE A 97 6.37 10.17 2.76
CA PHE A 97 5.45 9.26 2.12
C PHE A 97 6.00 8.85 0.75
N GLU A 98 5.87 7.56 0.49
CA GLU A 98 6.32 6.91 -0.73
C GLU A 98 5.17 6.12 -1.32
N SER A 99 5.31 5.66 -2.55
CA SER A 99 4.32 4.81 -3.20
C SER A 99 4.94 3.53 -3.74
N ALA A 100 4.14 2.46 -3.71
CA ALA A 100 4.49 1.20 -4.36
C ALA A 100 3.42 0.83 -5.39
N THR A 101 3.85 0.49 -6.60
CA THR A 101 2.95 0.04 -7.67
C THR A 101 2.45 -1.39 -7.41
N ASP A 102 1.36 -1.77 -8.07
CA ASP A 102 0.80 -3.13 -7.96
C ASP A 102 1.85 -4.20 -8.29
N ASP A 103 2.67 -3.99 -9.32
CA ASP A 103 3.74 -4.92 -9.70
C ASP A 103 4.84 -5.03 -8.62
N GLU A 104 5.24 -3.91 -8.03
CA GLU A 104 6.22 -3.89 -6.93
C GLU A 104 5.68 -4.60 -5.69
N VAL A 105 4.41 -4.42 -5.39
CA VAL A 105 3.72 -5.06 -4.27
C VAL A 105 3.68 -6.59 -4.46
N ILE A 106 3.30 -7.04 -5.64
CA ILE A 106 3.27 -8.48 -5.98
C ILE A 106 4.67 -9.09 -5.95
N ALA A 107 5.68 -8.38 -6.42
CA ALA A 107 7.07 -8.84 -6.35
C ALA A 107 7.56 -8.95 -4.90
N ALA A 108 7.26 -7.95 -4.06
CA ALA A 108 7.61 -7.95 -2.64
C ALA A 108 6.90 -9.06 -1.87
N LEU A 109 5.60 -9.25 -2.12
CA LEU A 109 4.82 -10.35 -1.55
C LEU A 109 5.46 -11.71 -1.90
N LYS A 110 5.77 -11.95 -3.17
CA LYS A 110 6.40 -13.19 -3.63
C LYS A 110 7.76 -13.42 -2.96
N LEU A 111 8.58 -12.37 -2.85
CA LEU A 111 9.88 -12.44 -2.20
C LEU A 111 9.74 -12.80 -0.72
N THR A 112 8.84 -12.14 0.01
CA THR A 112 8.57 -12.41 1.42
C THR A 112 8.08 -13.83 1.63
N MET A 113 7.13 -14.30 0.82
CA MET A 113 6.65 -15.69 0.88
C MET A 113 7.78 -16.70 0.68
N THR A 114 8.66 -16.44 -0.29
CA THR A 114 9.73 -17.37 -0.67
C THR A 114 10.85 -17.42 0.37
N LYS A 115 11.17 -16.27 0.98
CA LYS A 115 12.32 -16.13 1.88
C LYS A 115 11.97 -16.35 3.34
N GLU A 116 10.79 -15.90 3.76
CA GLU A 116 10.36 -15.91 5.17
C GLU A 116 9.25 -16.93 5.46
N GLY A 117 8.62 -17.50 4.42
CA GLY A 117 7.47 -18.38 4.59
C GLY A 117 6.21 -17.66 5.12
N ILE A 118 6.17 -16.34 5.00
CA ILE A 118 5.06 -15.50 5.45
C ILE A 118 4.28 -15.03 4.24
N ILE A 119 2.95 -15.13 4.30
CA ILE A 119 2.03 -14.56 3.32
C ILE A 119 1.52 -13.24 3.89
N PRO A 120 2.14 -12.08 3.56
CA PRO A 120 1.64 -10.80 4.02
C PRO A 120 0.34 -10.44 3.32
N ALA A 121 -0.52 -9.69 4.00
CA ALA A 121 -1.64 -9.04 3.32
C ALA A 121 -1.12 -8.09 2.24
N LEU A 122 -1.87 -7.88 1.16
CA LEU A 122 -1.50 -6.96 0.09
C LEU A 122 -1.23 -5.53 0.61
N GLU A 123 -1.96 -5.11 1.64
CA GLU A 123 -1.69 -3.86 2.34
C GLU A 123 -0.26 -3.81 2.88
N SER A 124 0.12 -4.81 3.66
CA SER A 124 1.46 -4.89 4.26
C SER A 124 2.55 -5.03 3.20
N ALA A 125 2.26 -5.70 2.09
CA ALA A 125 3.20 -5.88 0.99
C ALA A 125 3.66 -4.56 0.37
N HIS A 126 2.87 -3.48 0.45
CA HIS A 126 3.30 -2.13 0.06
C HIS A 126 4.48 -1.64 0.93
N ALA A 127 4.39 -1.85 2.24
CA ALA A 127 5.48 -1.49 3.15
C ALA A 127 6.74 -2.34 2.90
N PHE A 128 6.59 -3.64 2.62
CA PHE A 128 7.70 -4.50 2.22
C PHE A 128 8.34 -4.03 0.91
N ALA A 129 7.53 -3.66 -0.09
CA ALA A 129 8.05 -3.18 -1.37
C ALA A 129 8.97 -1.97 -1.20
N GLN A 130 8.56 -0.99 -0.40
CA GLN A 130 9.39 0.18 -0.12
C GLN A 130 10.62 -0.16 0.71
N ALA A 131 10.48 -0.98 1.74
CA ALA A 131 11.62 -1.42 2.54
C ALA A 131 12.69 -2.14 1.70
N PHE A 132 12.28 -2.96 0.74
CA PHE A 132 13.21 -3.65 -0.17
C PHE A 132 13.92 -2.71 -1.15
N LYS A 133 13.31 -1.57 -1.50
CA LYS A 133 13.96 -0.51 -2.28
C LYS A 133 15.05 0.21 -1.47
N GLU A 134 14.81 0.43 -0.18
CA GLU A 134 15.70 1.22 0.68
C GLU A 134 16.83 0.40 1.30
N ALA A 135 16.56 -0.83 1.67
CA ALA A 135 17.52 -1.70 2.37
C ALA A 135 18.92 -1.77 1.73
N PRO A 136 19.08 -1.83 0.38
CA PRO A 136 20.38 -1.86 -0.24
C PRO A 136 21.25 -0.60 0.00
N GLY A 137 20.63 0.52 0.35
CA GLY A 137 21.31 1.78 0.63
C GLY A 137 21.70 1.97 2.10
N LEU A 138 21.31 1.05 2.97
CA LEU A 138 21.56 1.13 4.41
C LEU A 138 22.83 0.37 4.81
N SER A 139 23.39 0.75 5.95
CA SER A 139 24.50 0.03 6.56
C SER A 139 24.01 -1.25 7.26
N ARG A 140 24.94 -2.13 7.68
CA ARG A 140 24.59 -3.33 8.45
C ARG A 140 24.14 -3.03 9.88
N GLU A 141 24.43 -1.83 10.38
CA GLU A 141 24.06 -1.37 11.71
C GLU A 141 22.65 -0.74 11.72
N ASP A 142 22.12 -0.41 10.55
CA ASP A 142 20.79 0.16 10.41
C ASP A 142 19.72 -0.93 10.46
N ALA A 143 18.54 -0.56 10.93
CA ALA A 143 17.40 -1.47 11.02
C ALA A 143 16.13 -0.83 10.42
N ILE A 144 15.38 -1.62 9.67
CA ILE A 144 14.04 -1.25 9.19
C ILE A 144 13.01 -2.08 9.95
N ILE A 145 12.06 -1.40 10.60
CA ILE A 145 10.88 -2.04 11.18
C ILE A 145 9.74 -1.94 10.16
N ILE A 146 9.27 -3.09 9.68
CA ILE A 146 8.14 -3.17 8.76
C ILE A 146 6.90 -3.61 9.53
N ASN A 147 5.82 -2.83 9.47
CA ASN A 147 4.57 -3.21 10.10
C ASN A 147 3.81 -4.25 9.27
N GLN A 148 3.98 -5.52 9.62
CA GLN A 148 3.20 -6.65 9.09
C GLN A 148 1.82 -6.66 9.76
N SER A 149 0.92 -5.80 9.32
CA SER A 149 -0.37 -5.53 9.97
C SER A 149 -1.48 -6.52 9.64
N GLY A 150 -1.27 -7.41 8.68
CA GLY A 150 -2.27 -8.38 8.26
C GLY A 150 -1.69 -9.56 7.49
N ARG A 151 -2.42 -10.67 7.48
CA ARG A 151 -2.09 -11.90 6.74
C ARG A 151 -2.81 -11.95 5.40
N GLY A 152 -2.18 -12.57 4.41
CA GLY A 152 -2.61 -12.57 3.01
C GLY A 152 -3.56 -13.70 2.60
N ASP A 153 -4.02 -14.54 3.52
CA ASP A 153 -4.98 -15.60 3.21
C ASP A 153 -6.33 -15.06 2.68
N LYS A 154 -6.70 -13.85 3.08
CA LYS A 154 -7.85 -13.13 2.55
C LYS A 154 -7.68 -12.71 1.08
N ASP A 155 -6.43 -12.57 0.62
CA ASP A 155 -6.08 -12.02 -0.71
C ASP A 155 -5.76 -13.11 -1.74
N ILE A 156 -5.93 -14.38 -1.38
CA ILE A 156 -5.42 -15.52 -2.15
C ILE A 156 -5.90 -15.52 -3.60
N PHE A 157 -7.15 -15.14 -3.87
CA PHE A 157 -7.69 -15.10 -5.22
C PHE A 157 -7.08 -13.95 -6.05
N THR A 158 -6.97 -12.76 -5.46
CA THR A 158 -6.33 -11.60 -6.09
C THR A 158 -4.86 -11.89 -6.40
N VAL A 159 -4.16 -12.50 -5.45
CA VAL A 159 -2.75 -12.88 -5.60
C VAL A 159 -2.59 -13.97 -6.67
N ALA A 160 -3.45 -14.98 -6.69
CA ALA A 160 -3.42 -16.03 -7.70
C ALA A 160 -3.69 -15.50 -9.11
N GLU A 161 -4.61 -14.55 -9.25
CA GLU A 161 -4.87 -13.84 -10.50
C GLU A 161 -3.64 -13.03 -10.93
N ALA A 162 -3.05 -12.26 -10.02
CA ALA A 162 -1.87 -11.44 -10.29
C ALA A 162 -0.64 -12.28 -10.69
N PHE A 163 -0.44 -13.43 -10.06
CA PHE A 163 0.63 -14.36 -10.45
C PHE A 163 0.41 -15.01 -11.81
N ASN A 164 -0.83 -15.07 -12.28
CA ASN A 164 -1.21 -15.58 -13.59
C ASN A 164 -0.63 -16.98 -13.89
N ASP A 165 -0.48 -17.83 -12.87
CA ASP A 165 0.13 -19.15 -12.99
C ASP A 165 -0.80 -20.11 -13.77
N PRO A 166 -0.32 -20.75 -14.85
CA PRO A 166 -1.13 -21.69 -15.64
C PRO A 166 -1.68 -22.85 -14.79
N LYS A 167 -0.90 -23.39 -13.86
CA LYS A 167 -1.34 -24.50 -13.00
C LYS A 167 -2.49 -24.12 -12.09
N TRP A 168 -2.52 -22.85 -11.64
CA TRP A 168 -3.65 -22.33 -10.85
C TRP A 168 -4.91 -22.25 -11.69
N LYS A 169 -4.79 -21.78 -12.93
CA LYS A 169 -5.92 -21.74 -13.88
C LYS A 169 -6.48 -23.14 -14.17
N ASP A 170 -5.60 -24.07 -14.47
CA ASP A 170 -5.98 -25.47 -14.73
C ASP A 170 -6.69 -26.09 -13.52
N PHE A 171 -6.16 -25.86 -12.31
CA PHE A 171 -6.78 -26.30 -11.06
C PHE A 171 -8.18 -25.73 -10.88
N ILE A 172 -8.37 -24.42 -11.09
CA ILE A 172 -9.70 -23.77 -10.95
C ILE A 172 -10.69 -24.33 -11.98
N ILE A 173 -10.27 -24.54 -13.23
CA ILE A 173 -11.11 -25.12 -14.29
C ILE A 173 -11.55 -26.55 -13.93
N GLU A 174 -10.59 -27.37 -13.47
CA GLU A 174 -10.87 -28.76 -13.03
C GLU A 174 -11.88 -28.75 -11.88
N LYS A 175 -11.70 -27.91 -10.86
CA LYS A 175 -12.60 -27.84 -9.71
C LYS A 175 -13.98 -27.31 -10.07
N ALA A 176 -14.06 -26.28 -10.92
CA ALA A 176 -15.33 -25.75 -11.39
C ALA A 176 -16.17 -26.81 -12.13
N ALA A 177 -15.53 -27.66 -12.95
CA ALA A 177 -16.21 -28.72 -13.66
C ALA A 177 -16.93 -29.73 -12.74
N ILE A 178 -16.41 -29.98 -11.55
CA ILE A 178 -16.99 -30.89 -10.55
C ILE A 178 -18.34 -30.34 -10.01
N TYR A 179 -18.48 -29.01 -9.91
CA TYR A 179 -19.71 -28.38 -9.37
C TYR A 179 -20.80 -28.16 -10.43
N HIS A 180 -20.45 -28.34 -11.70
CA HIS A 180 -21.40 -28.24 -12.82
C HIS A 180 -21.87 -29.60 -13.37
N ALA A 181 -21.41 -30.73 -12.79
CA ALA A 181 -21.82 -32.09 -13.09
C ALA A 181 -22.91 -32.55 -12.12
#